data_b2d21715f34a5973160dea4a8b5d84a9
#
_entry.id   b2d21715f34a5973160dea4a8b5d84a9
#
_cell.length_a   1.000
_cell.length_b   1.000
_cell.length_c   1.000
_cell.angle_alpha   90.00
_cell.angle_beta   90.00
_cell.angle_gamma   90.00
#
_symmetry.space_group_name_H-M   'P 1'
#
loop_
_entity.id
_entity.type
_entity.pdbx_description
1 polymer ?
#
loop_
_entity_poly.entity_id
_entity_poly.type
_entity_poly.pdbx_seq_one_letter_code
_entity_poly.pdbx_strand_id
1 'polypeptide(L)'
;MPRLTGVASATCSRMIACCRWRVAVQNVALALEAGSMPASERLRRARAVIDLVGLGGFEQAYPHQLSGGMRSRVALGRSLVGEPQILLMDEPFSRLDAQTRSSMHRELVRIHAMRAMTILFVTHDVEEAVVLADYIVMMSARPGRVRRAVDVALPQPRIGTPGAVALTAELRASLEAEPSQEART
;
A
#
# COMPACT_ATOMS: atom_id res chain seq x y z
N MET A 1 -2.41 -24.49 13.63
CA MET A 1 -1.99 -23.29 12.91
C MET A 1 -0.55 -22.99 13.27
N PRO A 2 0.40 -22.96 12.33
CA PRO A 2 1.77 -22.56 12.65
C PRO A 2 1.77 -21.09 13.11
N ARG A 3 2.34 -20.84 14.27
CA ARG A 3 2.61 -19.47 14.74
C ARG A 3 3.71 -18.90 13.84
N LEU A 4 3.41 -17.80 13.14
CA LEU A 4 4.39 -17.01 12.38
C LEU A 4 5.28 -16.24 13.38
N THR A 5 6.06 -16.98 14.19
CA THR A 5 7.02 -16.38 15.11
C THR A 5 8.25 -15.98 14.31
N GLY A 6 8.54 -14.68 14.27
CA GLY A 6 9.73 -14.12 13.63
C GLY A 6 9.52 -13.44 12.27
N VAL A 7 8.30 -13.40 11.73
CA VAL A 7 8.03 -12.65 10.49
C VAL A 7 7.86 -11.17 10.83
N ALA A 8 8.75 -10.32 10.33
CA ALA A 8 8.61 -8.88 10.44
C ALA A 8 7.44 -8.42 9.56
N SER A 9 6.39 -7.86 10.17
CA SER A 9 5.24 -7.29 9.47
C SER A 9 5.12 -5.80 9.76
N ALA A 10 4.65 -5.04 8.78
CA ALA A 10 4.33 -3.62 8.93
C ALA A 10 2.93 -3.34 8.40
N THR A 11 2.27 -2.33 8.96
CA THR A 11 0.93 -1.94 8.55
C THR A 11 0.94 -0.50 8.02
N CYS A 12 0.36 -0.30 6.85
CA CYS A 12 0.06 1.00 6.27
C CYS A 12 -1.47 1.12 6.18
N SER A 13 -2.11 1.84 7.09
CA SER A 13 -3.56 2.00 7.14
C SER A 13 -4.02 3.35 6.56
N ARG A 14 -5.35 3.49 6.35
CA ARG A 14 -6.04 4.73 5.90
C ARG A 14 -5.60 6.02 6.61
N MET A 15 -5.18 5.94 7.86
CA MET A 15 -4.72 7.10 8.61
C MET A 15 -3.21 7.29 8.41
N ILE A 16 -2.87 8.05 7.39
CA ILE A 16 -1.52 8.59 7.21
C ILE A 16 -1.29 9.67 8.28
N ALA A 17 -1.23 9.26 9.52
CA ALA A 17 -0.91 10.15 10.62
C ALA A 17 0.61 10.37 10.65
N CYS A 18 1.08 11.30 9.83
CA CYS A 18 2.40 11.88 10.06
C CYS A 18 2.38 12.63 11.39
N CYS A 19 3.35 12.39 12.25
CA CYS A 19 3.54 13.19 13.44
C CYS A 19 3.80 14.65 13.02
N ARG A 20 2.87 15.55 13.34
CA ARG A 20 2.88 16.94 12.83
C ARG A 20 4.10 17.76 13.29
N TRP A 21 4.68 17.36 14.41
CA TRP A 21 5.85 17.99 15.04
C TRP A 21 7.19 17.34 14.66
N ARG A 22 7.18 16.36 13.76
CA ARG A 22 8.38 15.69 13.23
C ARG A 22 8.52 15.97 11.75
N VAL A 23 9.73 16.19 11.30
CA VAL A 23 10.06 16.29 9.87
C VAL A 23 9.94 14.92 9.17
N ALA A 24 9.96 14.90 7.84
CA ALA A 24 9.72 13.69 7.03
C ALA A 24 10.63 12.53 7.42
N VAL A 25 11.95 12.76 7.53
CA VAL A 25 12.91 11.71 7.90
C VAL A 25 12.67 11.17 9.31
N GLN A 26 12.29 12.01 10.26
CA GLN A 26 11.96 11.58 11.62
C GLN A 26 10.65 10.79 11.66
N ASN A 27 9.70 11.15 10.82
CA ASN A 27 8.47 10.38 10.64
C ASN A 27 8.74 8.97 10.12
N VAL A 28 9.64 8.81 9.16
CA VAL A 28 10.06 7.49 8.67
C VAL A 28 10.83 6.72 9.75
N ALA A 29 11.79 7.37 10.44
CA ALA A 29 12.60 6.76 11.49
C ALA A 29 11.78 6.27 12.70
N LEU A 30 10.57 6.81 12.92
CA LEU A 30 9.70 6.49 14.05
C LEU A 30 9.44 4.98 14.20
N ALA A 31 9.29 4.25 13.10
CA ALA A 31 9.05 2.80 13.13
C ALA A 31 10.24 2.00 13.71
N LEU A 32 11.43 2.60 13.77
CA LEU A 32 12.63 1.97 14.31
C LEU A 32 12.91 2.36 15.78
N GLU A 33 12.08 3.24 16.38
CA GLU A 33 12.32 3.75 17.74
C GLU A 33 12.04 2.68 18.82
N ALA A 34 11.20 1.70 18.54
CA ALA A 34 10.89 0.62 19.49
C ALA A 34 12.05 -0.37 19.71
N GLY A 35 13.06 -0.36 18.83
CA GLY A 35 14.23 -1.23 18.92
C GLY A 35 15.42 -0.56 19.61
N SER A 36 16.50 -1.32 19.82
CA SER A 36 17.76 -0.86 20.42
C SER A 36 18.70 -0.14 19.45
N MET A 37 18.26 0.15 18.21
CA MET A 37 19.09 0.76 17.17
C MET A 37 19.49 2.20 17.53
N PRO A 38 20.78 2.57 17.40
CA PRO A 38 21.24 3.95 17.64
C PRO A 38 20.51 4.97 16.76
N ALA A 39 20.29 6.19 17.28
CA ALA A 39 19.57 7.25 16.58
C ALA A 39 20.20 7.61 15.22
N SER A 40 21.53 7.64 15.15
CA SER A 40 22.27 7.89 13.90
C SER A 40 21.96 6.86 12.82
N GLU A 41 21.92 5.58 13.18
CA GLU A 41 21.62 4.49 12.26
C GLU A 41 20.13 4.52 11.82
N ARG A 42 19.20 4.79 12.75
CA ARG A 42 17.78 4.99 12.40
C ARG A 42 17.60 6.09 11.36
N LEU A 43 18.26 7.23 11.56
CA LEU A 43 18.19 8.34 10.60
C LEU A 43 18.87 8.01 9.28
N ARG A 44 19.98 7.27 9.28
CA ARG A 44 20.63 6.81 8.06
C ARG A 44 19.70 5.93 7.22
N ARG A 45 19.06 4.93 7.83
CA ARG A 45 18.08 4.05 7.18
C ARG A 45 16.86 4.83 6.69
N ALA A 46 16.36 5.75 7.50
CA ALA A 46 15.23 6.59 7.12
C ALA A 46 15.53 7.46 5.90
N ARG A 47 16.72 8.04 5.78
CA ARG A 47 17.14 8.79 4.58
C ARG A 47 17.15 7.91 3.33
N ALA A 48 17.74 6.72 3.40
CA ALA A 48 17.72 5.79 2.27
C ALA A 48 16.30 5.42 1.81
N VAL A 49 15.35 5.32 2.76
CA VAL A 49 13.96 5.07 2.43
C VAL A 49 13.25 6.32 1.89
N ILE A 50 13.58 7.51 2.38
CA ILE A 50 13.10 8.79 1.82
C ILE A 50 13.48 8.88 0.33
N ASP A 51 14.71 8.55 -0.01
CA ASP A 51 15.18 8.51 -1.42
C ASP A 51 14.41 7.44 -2.21
N LEU A 52 14.23 6.25 -1.62
CA LEU A 52 13.51 5.14 -2.23
C LEU A 52 12.07 5.52 -2.61
N VAL A 53 11.37 6.29 -1.76
CA VAL A 53 9.99 6.73 -2.03
C VAL A 53 9.92 8.06 -2.80
N GLY A 54 11.03 8.53 -3.35
CA GLY A 54 11.11 9.71 -4.21
C GLY A 54 10.83 11.03 -3.48
N LEU A 55 11.33 11.15 -2.25
CA LEU A 55 11.24 12.36 -1.42
C LEU A 55 12.61 12.99 -1.10
N GLY A 56 13.65 12.66 -1.88
CA GLY A 56 14.95 13.31 -1.76
C GLY A 56 14.83 14.84 -1.85
N GLY A 57 15.51 15.56 -0.95
CA GLY A 57 15.41 17.00 -0.79
C GLY A 57 14.28 17.50 0.11
N PHE A 58 13.39 16.61 0.59
CA PHE A 58 12.28 16.93 1.50
C PHE A 58 12.44 16.32 2.90
N GLU A 59 13.63 15.84 3.25
CA GLU A 59 13.93 15.14 4.51
C GLU A 59 13.57 15.96 5.73
N GLN A 60 13.80 17.29 5.66
CA GLN A 60 13.58 18.25 6.74
C GLN A 60 12.21 18.93 6.67
N ALA A 61 11.37 18.60 5.68
CA ALA A 61 10.06 19.20 5.55
C ALA A 61 9.10 18.66 6.63
N TYR A 62 8.31 19.53 7.22
CA TYR A 62 7.23 19.17 8.11
C TYR A 62 5.99 18.70 7.30
N PRO A 63 5.10 17.89 7.89
CA PRO A 63 3.91 17.38 7.18
C PRO A 63 3.01 18.45 6.56
N HIS A 64 2.93 19.64 7.16
CA HIS A 64 2.15 20.77 6.62
C HIS A 64 2.79 21.43 5.39
N GLN A 65 4.08 21.19 5.15
CA GLN A 65 4.82 21.68 3.98
C GLN A 65 4.77 20.67 2.81
N LEU A 66 4.22 19.47 3.03
CA LEU A 66 4.14 18.39 2.07
C LEU A 66 2.76 18.34 1.40
N SER A 67 2.72 18.00 0.11
CA SER A 67 1.47 17.68 -0.57
C SER A 67 0.82 16.41 -0.01
N GLY A 68 -0.44 16.13 -0.37
CA GLY A 68 -1.13 14.90 0.02
C GLY A 68 -0.36 13.64 -0.40
N GLY A 69 0.10 13.60 -1.65
CA GLY A 69 0.89 12.50 -2.18
C GLY A 69 2.25 12.35 -1.49
N MET A 70 2.93 13.45 -1.18
CA MET A 70 4.19 13.41 -0.44
C MET A 70 3.99 12.87 0.98
N ARG A 71 2.90 13.23 1.66
CA ARG A 71 2.57 12.63 2.97
C ARG A 71 2.31 11.12 2.86
N SER A 72 1.65 10.67 1.78
CA SER A 72 1.44 9.24 1.53
C SER A 72 2.76 8.49 1.32
N ARG A 73 3.72 9.09 0.62
CA ARG A 73 5.07 8.55 0.45
C ARG A 73 5.83 8.47 1.77
N VAL A 74 5.70 9.46 2.66
CA VAL A 74 6.29 9.41 4.01
C VAL A 74 5.69 8.24 4.82
N ALA A 75 4.37 8.04 4.74
CA ALA A 75 3.71 6.93 5.44
C ALA A 75 4.13 5.56 4.89
N LEU A 76 4.23 5.43 3.56
CA LEU A 76 4.78 4.24 2.91
C LEU A 76 6.23 3.99 3.37
N GLY A 77 7.06 5.02 3.36
CA GLY A 77 8.44 4.94 3.84
C GLY A 77 8.55 4.48 5.29
N ARG A 78 7.67 4.96 6.17
CA ARG A 78 7.60 4.47 7.56
C ARG A 78 7.33 2.97 7.65
N SER A 79 6.45 2.45 6.80
CA SER A 79 6.13 1.03 6.78
C SER A 79 7.27 0.18 6.20
N LEU A 80 8.10 0.75 5.33
CA LEU A 80 9.19 0.07 4.63
C LEU A 80 10.53 0.11 5.37
N VAL A 81 10.75 1.06 6.28
CA VAL A 81 12.07 1.28 6.91
C VAL A 81 12.53 0.14 7.80
N GLY A 82 11.59 -0.66 8.31
CA GLY A 82 11.84 -1.88 9.07
C GLY A 82 12.13 -3.11 8.22
N GLU A 83 12.15 -2.96 6.89
CA GLU A 83 12.36 -4.06 5.93
C GLU A 83 11.41 -5.24 6.17
N PRO A 84 10.09 -5.02 6.18
CA PRO A 84 9.13 -6.06 6.49
C PRO A 84 9.12 -7.14 5.41
N GLN A 85 8.91 -8.39 5.82
CA GLN A 85 8.62 -9.50 4.92
C GLN A 85 7.16 -9.49 4.44
N ILE A 86 6.25 -8.95 5.26
CA ILE A 86 4.84 -8.79 4.93
C ILE A 86 4.42 -7.34 5.19
N LEU A 87 3.88 -6.69 4.18
CA LEU A 87 3.32 -5.34 4.25
C LEU A 87 1.78 -5.42 4.12
N LEU A 88 1.08 -4.99 5.16
CA LEU A 88 -0.38 -4.91 5.18
C LEU A 88 -0.82 -3.49 4.81
N MET A 89 -1.64 -3.35 3.79
CA MET A 89 -2.15 -2.07 3.30
C MET A 89 -3.68 -2.10 3.25
N ASP A 90 -4.33 -1.24 4.04
CA ASP A 90 -5.79 -1.12 4.10
C ASP A 90 -6.22 0.21 3.50
N GLU A 91 -6.75 0.16 2.28
CA GLU A 91 -7.18 1.31 1.46
C GLU A 91 -6.21 2.51 1.49
N PRO A 92 -4.90 2.29 1.25
CA PRO A 92 -3.88 3.31 1.52
C PRO A 92 -4.00 4.55 0.62
N PHE A 93 -4.64 4.42 -0.54
CA PHE A 93 -4.71 5.46 -1.57
C PHE A 93 -6.13 6.03 -1.78
N SER A 94 -7.11 5.63 -0.97
CA SER A 94 -8.53 6.01 -1.12
C SER A 94 -8.79 7.52 -1.04
N ARG A 95 -7.89 8.30 -0.40
CA ARG A 95 -8.02 9.75 -0.24
C ARG A 95 -7.19 10.58 -1.22
N LEU A 96 -6.54 9.92 -2.19
CA LEU A 96 -5.71 10.59 -3.18
C LEU A 96 -6.55 10.91 -4.43
N ASP A 97 -6.22 12.04 -5.07
CA ASP A 97 -6.70 12.32 -6.41
C ASP A 97 -6.17 11.28 -7.42
N ALA A 98 -6.81 11.18 -8.58
CA ALA A 98 -6.52 10.15 -9.57
C ALA A 98 -5.05 10.19 -10.06
N GLN A 99 -4.49 11.38 -10.27
CA GLN A 99 -3.12 11.53 -10.76
C GLN A 99 -2.10 11.09 -9.70
N THR A 100 -2.28 11.53 -8.47
CA THR A 100 -1.44 11.14 -7.34
C THR A 100 -1.55 9.64 -7.07
N ARG A 101 -2.75 9.07 -7.13
CA ARG A 101 -2.99 7.63 -6.97
C ARG A 101 -2.23 6.81 -8.01
N SER A 102 -2.35 7.16 -9.30
CA SER A 102 -1.60 6.50 -10.38
C SER A 102 -0.08 6.59 -10.19
N SER A 103 0.41 7.71 -9.67
CA SER A 103 1.83 7.86 -9.32
C SER A 103 2.23 6.91 -8.18
N MET A 104 1.38 6.77 -7.15
CA MET A 104 1.64 5.86 -6.02
C MET A 104 1.59 4.38 -6.43
N HIS A 105 0.69 4.01 -7.36
CA HIS A 105 0.66 2.65 -7.92
C HIS A 105 1.98 2.30 -8.60
N ARG A 106 2.46 3.15 -9.50
CA ARG A 106 3.76 2.94 -10.17
C ARG A 106 4.90 2.81 -9.16
N GLU A 107 4.90 3.66 -8.15
CA GLU A 107 5.92 3.65 -7.10
C GLU A 107 5.88 2.35 -6.28
N LEU A 108 4.68 1.89 -5.90
CA LEU A 108 4.52 0.63 -5.15
C LEU A 108 4.99 -0.58 -5.97
N VAL A 109 4.62 -0.65 -7.26
CA VAL A 109 5.09 -1.70 -8.17
C VAL A 109 6.62 -1.68 -8.29
N ARG A 110 7.21 -0.49 -8.46
CA ARG A 110 8.67 -0.33 -8.53
C ARG A 110 9.37 -0.80 -7.25
N ILE A 111 8.86 -0.41 -6.09
CA ILE A 111 9.43 -0.80 -4.79
C ILE A 111 9.28 -2.31 -4.57
N HIS A 112 8.13 -2.89 -4.90
CA HIS A 112 7.90 -4.32 -4.80
C HIS A 112 8.87 -5.14 -5.67
N ALA A 113 9.13 -4.69 -6.91
CA ALA A 113 10.10 -5.34 -7.80
C ALA A 113 11.55 -5.28 -7.26
N MET A 114 11.88 -4.28 -6.43
CA MET A 114 13.22 -4.12 -5.84
C MET A 114 13.39 -4.85 -4.50
N ARG A 115 12.30 -5.26 -3.86
CA ARG A 115 12.32 -5.85 -2.51
C ARG A 115 11.52 -7.13 -2.47
N ALA A 116 12.14 -8.19 -1.95
CA ALA A 116 11.45 -9.48 -1.72
C ALA A 116 10.52 -9.35 -0.50
N MET A 117 9.26 -8.94 -0.71
CA MET A 117 8.24 -8.85 0.33
C MET A 117 6.88 -9.27 -0.22
N THR A 118 6.01 -9.75 0.64
CA THR A 118 4.60 -9.99 0.31
C THR A 118 3.77 -8.78 0.69
N ILE A 119 2.92 -8.30 -0.21
CA ILE A 119 1.98 -7.20 0.07
C ILE A 119 0.57 -7.76 0.13
N LEU A 120 -0.10 -7.61 1.27
CA LEU A 120 -1.53 -7.81 1.37
C LEU A 120 -2.22 -6.45 1.26
N PHE A 121 -2.88 -6.22 0.13
CA PHE A 121 -3.49 -4.95 -0.23
C PHE A 121 -5.02 -5.08 -0.19
N VAL A 122 -5.68 -4.28 0.64
CA VAL A 122 -7.14 -4.22 0.73
C VAL A 122 -7.61 -2.96 0.03
N THR A 123 -8.53 -3.13 -0.91
CA THR A 123 -9.16 -2.03 -1.65
C THR A 123 -10.59 -2.39 -2.06
N HIS A 124 -11.43 -1.39 -2.25
CA HIS A 124 -12.74 -1.52 -2.89
C HIS A 124 -12.69 -1.14 -4.39
N ASP A 125 -11.53 -0.69 -4.89
CA ASP A 125 -11.34 -0.33 -6.28
C ASP A 125 -10.77 -1.52 -7.07
N VAL A 126 -11.60 -2.06 -7.98
CA VAL A 126 -11.24 -3.22 -8.81
C VAL A 126 -10.08 -2.90 -9.75
N GLU A 127 -10.02 -1.68 -10.29
CA GLU A 127 -8.93 -1.26 -11.17
C GLU A 127 -7.59 -1.27 -10.42
N GLU A 128 -7.60 -0.74 -9.18
CA GLU A 128 -6.43 -0.75 -8.31
C GLU A 128 -5.95 -2.19 -8.03
N ALA A 129 -6.88 -3.11 -7.73
CA ALA A 129 -6.55 -4.52 -7.51
C ALA A 129 -5.90 -5.15 -8.75
N VAL A 130 -6.46 -4.94 -9.95
CA VAL A 130 -5.93 -5.49 -11.21
C VAL A 130 -4.55 -4.92 -11.55
N VAL A 131 -4.35 -3.63 -11.29
CA VAL A 131 -3.06 -2.96 -11.57
C VAL A 131 -1.95 -3.46 -10.67
N LEU A 132 -2.24 -3.71 -9.39
CA LEU A 132 -1.22 -3.96 -8.37
C LEU A 132 -0.99 -5.45 -8.07
N ALA A 133 -2.06 -6.25 -7.99
CA ALA A 133 -1.97 -7.59 -7.43
C ALA A 133 -1.57 -8.66 -8.44
N ASP A 134 -0.80 -9.65 -8.01
CA ASP A 134 -0.58 -10.88 -8.76
C ASP A 134 -1.70 -11.90 -8.50
N TYR A 135 -2.38 -11.76 -7.36
CA TYR A 135 -3.49 -12.61 -6.94
C TYR A 135 -4.59 -11.78 -6.29
N ILE A 136 -5.83 -11.91 -6.78
CA ILE A 136 -6.99 -11.15 -6.28
C ILE A 136 -7.94 -12.10 -5.57
N VAL A 137 -8.31 -11.75 -4.34
CA VAL A 137 -9.36 -12.44 -3.58
C VAL A 137 -10.58 -11.51 -3.49
N MET A 138 -11.66 -11.89 -4.15
CA MET A 138 -12.94 -11.19 -4.06
C MET A 138 -13.74 -11.70 -2.88
N MET A 139 -14.27 -10.80 -2.08
CA MET A 139 -15.07 -11.12 -0.89
C MET A 139 -16.52 -10.67 -1.06
N SER A 140 -17.46 -11.45 -0.50
CA SER A 140 -18.86 -11.03 -0.40
C SER A 140 -19.04 -9.92 0.64
N ALA A 141 -20.20 -9.23 0.58
CA ALA A 141 -20.73 -8.44 1.68
C ALA A 141 -20.94 -9.32 2.94
N ARG A 142 -21.55 -8.75 3.98
CA ARG A 142 -21.75 -9.49 5.24
C ARG A 142 -22.65 -10.72 5.10
N PRO A 143 -22.27 -11.88 5.64
CA PRO A 143 -20.96 -12.20 6.23
C PRO A 143 -19.87 -12.29 5.17
N GLY A 144 -18.67 -11.75 5.45
CA GLY A 144 -17.54 -11.77 4.53
C GLY A 144 -17.07 -13.20 4.24
N ARG A 145 -17.22 -13.66 3.00
CA ARG A 145 -16.75 -14.96 2.50
C ARG A 145 -15.95 -14.76 1.24
N VAL A 146 -14.95 -15.61 1.02
CA VAL A 146 -14.25 -15.67 -0.26
C VAL A 146 -15.24 -16.14 -1.33
N ARG A 147 -15.45 -15.32 -2.35
CA ARG A 147 -16.31 -15.60 -3.50
C ARG A 147 -15.54 -16.18 -4.67
N ARG A 148 -14.46 -15.52 -4.99
CA ARG A 148 -13.63 -15.88 -6.15
C ARG A 148 -12.18 -15.52 -5.83
N ALA A 149 -11.28 -16.32 -6.34
CA ALA A 149 -9.85 -16.07 -6.35
C ALA A 149 -9.36 -16.08 -7.80
N VAL A 150 -8.52 -15.12 -8.16
CA VAL A 150 -8.10 -14.90 -9.54
C VAL A 150 -6.60 -14.64 -9.59
N ASP A 151 -5.88 -15.44 -10.37
CA ASP A 151 -4.50 -15.15 -10.75
C ASP A 151 -4.47 -14.08 -11.84
N VAL A 152 -3.69 -13.02 -11.62
CA VAL A 152 -3.55 -11.94 -12.59
C VAL A 152 -2.34 -12.21 -13.48
N ALA A 153 -2.52 -13.05 -14.50
CA ALA A 153 -1.47 -13.45 -15.45
C ALA A 153 -1.18 -12.35 -16.50
N LEU A 154 -1.06 -11.11 -16.06
CA LEU A 154 -0.77 -9.95 -16.90
C LEU A 154 0.62 -9.38 -16.56
N PRO A 155 1.45 -9.06 -17.58
CA PRO A 155 2.76 -8.45 -17.33
C PRO A 155 2.63 -7.02 -16.78
N GLN A 156 3.60 -6.60 -15.97
CA GLN A 156 3.75 -5.21 -15.56
C GLN A 156 4.48 -4.38 -16.66
N PRO A 157 4.20 -3.09 -16.83
CA PRO A 157 3.14 -2.31 -16.16
C PRO A 157 1.74 -2.58 -16.72
N ARG A 158 0.73 -2.67 -15.88
CA ARG A 158 -0.67 -2.99 -16.29
C ARG A 158 -1.54 -1.77 -16.52
N ILE A 159 -1.14 -0.60 -16.02
CA ILE A 159 -1.93 0.64 -16.09
C ILE A 159 -2.31 0.96 -17.55
N GLY A 160 -3.62 1.02 -17.84
CA GLY A 160 -4.16 1.37 -19.15
C GLY A 160 -3.97 0.31 -20.23
N THR A 161 -3.50 -0.89 -19.92
CA THR A 161 -3.38 -1.95 -20.91
C THR A 161 -4.73 -2.59 -21.24
N PRO A 162 -4.96 -3.03 -22.51
CA PRO A 162 -6.22 -3.66 -22.88
C PRO A 162 -6.58 -4.88 -22.01
N GLY A 163 -5.59 -5.69 -21.61
CA GLY A 163 -5.80 -6.84 -20.74
C GLY A 163 -6.27 -6.44 -19.33
N ALA A 164 -5.69 -5.39 -18.75
CA ALA A 164 -6.10 -4.88 -17.44
C ALA A 164 -7.52 -4.29 -17.51
N VAL A 165 -7.85 -3.56 -18.58
CA VAL A 165 -9.21 -3.00 -18.79
C VAL A 165 -10.24 -4.13 -18.91
N ALA A 166 -9.96 -5.18 -19.71
CA ALA A 166 -10.84 -6.31 -19.87
C ALA A 166 -11.08 -7.07 -18.55
N LEU A 167 -9.99 -7.36 -17.81
CA LEU A 167 -10.09 -8.04 -16.52
C LEU A 167 -10.84 -7.19 -15.48
N THR A 168 -10.62 -5.87 -15.46
CA THR A 168 -11.35 -4.95 -14.58
C THR A 168 -12.86 -4.99 -14.87
N ALA A 169 -13.26 -4.97 -16.13
CA ALA A 169 -14.67 -5.07 -16.54
C ALA A 169 -15.30 -6.41 -16.12
N GLU A 170 -14.59 -7.51 -16.31
CA GLU A 170 -15.02 -8.86 -15.91
C GLU A 170 -15.25 -8.94 -14.39
N LEU A 171 -14.29 -8.45 -13.59
CA LEU A 171 -14.40 -8.50 -12.13
C LEU A 171 -15.50 -7.58 -11.61
N ARG A 172 -15.70 -6.40 -12.20
CA ARG A 172 -16.83 -5.51 -11.86
C ARG A 172 -18.17 -6.19 -12.13
N ALA A 173 -18.35 -6.77 -13.30
CA ALA A 173 -19.55 -7.52 -13.63
C ALA A 173 -19.81 -8.66 -12.63
N SER A 174 -18.77 -9.35 -12.20
CA SER A 174 -18.87 -10.40 -11.18
C SER A 174 -19.28 -9.88 -9.80
N LEU A 175 -18.97 -8.63 -9.44
CA LEU A 175 -19.42 -8.00 -8.20
C LEU A 175 -20.87 -7.55 -8.28
N GLU A 176 -21.31 -7.04 -9.44
CA GLU A 176 -22.67 -6.55 -9.68
C GLU A 176 -23.70 -7.67 -9.86
N ALA A 177 -23.30 -8.85 -10.32
CA ALA A 177 -24.16 -9.99 -10.60
C ALA A 177 -24.82 -10.60 -9.35
N GLU A 178 -24.56 -10.11 -8.13
CA GLU A 178 -25.28 -10.51 -6.93
C GLU A 178 -26.39 -9.52 -6.58
N PRO A 179 -27.65 -10.00 -6.47
CA PRO A 179 -28.68 -9.22 -5.81
C PRO A 179 -28.29 -9.04 -4.35
N SER A 180 -28.27 -7.78 -3.89
CA SER A 180 -28.19 -7.41 -2.48
C SER A 180 -29.23 -8.24 -1.70
N GLN A 181 -28.78 -9.16 -0.83
CA GLN A 181 -29.70 -9.90 0.06
C GLN A 181 -30.24 -9.00 1.20
N GLU A 182 -30.50 -7.72 0.93
CA GLU A 182 -31.08 -6.79 1.90
C GLU A 182 -32.63 -6.75 1.86
N ALA A 183 -33.28 -7.66 1.12
CA ALA A 183 -34.74 -7.68 1.04
C ALA A 183 -35.32 -9.04 1.47
N ARG A 184 -34.92 -9.57 2.61
CA ARG A 184 -35.67 -10.65 3.31
C ARG A 184 -35.42 -10.61 4.81
N THR A 185 -36.15 -9.74 5.49
CA THR A 185 -36.68 -9.97 6.82
C THR A 185 -37.89 -9.05 7.04
#